data_9338a774f17b854d0a3d078a41af508a
#
_entry.id   9338a774f17b854d0a3d078a41af508a
#
_cell.length_a   1.000
_cell.length_b   1.000
_cell.length_c   1.000
_cell.angle_alpha   90.00
_cell.angle_beta   90.00
_cell.angle_gamma   90.00
#
_symmetry.space_group_name_H-M   'P 1'
#
loop_
_entity.id
_entity.type
_entity.pdbx_description
1 polymer ?
#
loop_
_entity_poly.entity_id
_entity_poly.type
_entity_poly.pdbx_seq_one_letter_code
_entity_poly.pdbx_strand_id
1 'polypeptide(L)'
;MNYLEIAGALIGLLYLWFEYRASIWLWPVSVIMPAIYIVVYYQVGLYADSVISIYYLLAGIYGWWMWLRHTPDKGEKPVSGTPSKLLLPMFVVLLVVFVLIGILLKTYTDSTVPWWDSLTTSLSIIAMWMLAHKYVEQWLVWLVVDIVSCGIYIYKDLYFTSFLYGLYTVIAFFGYLKWKQLMNLSYERV
;
A
#
# COMPACT_ATOMS: atom_id res chain seq x y z
N MET A 1 24.13 2.81 9.39
CA MET A 1 22.84 3.19 8.75
C MET A 1 23.18 3.93 7.47
N ASN A 2 22.80 3.36 6.33
CA ASN A 2 23.11 3.96 5.02
C ASN A 2 22.23 5.20 4.79
N TYR A 3 22.79 6.28 4.24
CA TYR A 3 22.02 7.51 3.92
C TYR A 3 20.79 7.21 3.05
N LEU A 4 20.84 6.16 2.21
CA LEU A 4 19.72 5.70 1.38
C LEU A 4 18.58 5.11 2.22
N GLU A 5 18.87 4.40 3.31
CA GLU A 5 17.84 3.84 4.21
C GLU A 5 17.10 4.96 4.95
N ILE A 6 17.84 5.98 5.40
CA ILE A 6 17.25 7.16 6.06
C ILE A 6 16.38 7.93 5.07
N ALA A 7 16.88 8.18 3.86
CA ALA A 7 16.14 8.87 2.81
C ALA A 7 14.86 8.11 2.45
N GLY A 8 14.94 6.78 2.29
CA GLY A 8 13.78 5.92 2.03
C GLY A 8 12.73 5.99 3.14
N ALA A 9 13.16 5.91 4.40
CA ALA A 9 12.25 6.03 5.55
C ALA A 9 11.56 7.41 5.62
N LEU A 10 12.30 8.50 5.37
CA LEU A 10 11.74 9.85 5.35
C LEU A 10 10.72 10.03 4.22
N ILE A 11 11.00 9.51 3.02
CA ILE A 11 10.06 9.56 1.90
C ILE A 11 8.82 8.71 2.19
N GLY A 12 8.99 7.54 2.82
CA GLY A 12 7.87 6.70 3.26
C GLY A 12 6.97 7.39 4.29
N LEU A 13 7.55 8.09 5.28
CA LEU A 13 6.78 8.88 6.25
C LEU A 13 6.08 10.08 5.60
N LEU A 14 6.72 10.74 4.63
CA LEU A 14 6.12 11.82 3.87
C LEU A 14 4.94 11.31 3.02
N TYR A 15 5.08 10.15 2.40
CA TYR A 15 4.00 9.47 1.69
C TYR A 15 2.80 9.22 2.61
N LEU A 16 3.02 8.60 3.78
CA LEU A 16 1.98 8.33 4.77
C LEU A 16 1.32 9.61 5.31
N TRP A 17 2.09 10.68 5.45
CA TRP A 17 1.54 11.99 5.84
C TRP A 17 0.55 12.53 4.80
N PHE A 18 0.89 12.44 3.49
CA PHE A 18 -0.02 12.84 2.43
C PHE A 18 -1.23 11.93 2.33
N GLU A 19 -1.05 10.62 2.53
CA GLU A 19 -2.13 9.64 2.54
C GLU A 19 -3.10 9.91 3.72
N TYR A 20 -2.57 10.14 4.92
CA TYR A 20 -3.35 10.50 6.10
C TYR A 20 -4.23 11.75 5.86
N ARG A 21 -3.73 12.72 5.13
CA ARG A 21 -4.45 13.94 4.75
C ARG A 21 -5.37 13.77 3.53
N ALA A 22 -5.43 12.60 2.93
CA ALA A 22 -6.11 12.32 1.66
C ALA A 22 -5.67 13.28 0.53
N SER A 23 -4.41 13.72 0.55
CA SER A 23 -3.86 14.72 -0.37
C SER A 23 -3.41 14.09 -1.67
N ILE A 24 -3.69 14.75 -2.81
CA ILE A 24 -3.26 14.32 -4.14
C ILE A 24 -1.72 14.14 -4.24
N TRP A 25 -0.95 14.84 -3.40
CA TRP A 25 0.51 14.80 -3.39
C TRP A 25 1.11 13.45 -2.99
N LEU A 26 0.29 12.54 -2.42
CA LEU A 26 0.74 11.16 -2.18
C LEU A 26 1.16 10.46 -3.47
N TRP A 27 0.48 10.73 -4.60
CA TRP A 27 0.72 10.03 -5.85
C TRP A 27 2.06 10.37 -6.52
N PRO A 28 2.48 11.66 -6.66
CA PRO A 28 3.84 11.97 -7.09
C PRO A 28 4.91 11.27 -6.26
N VAL A 29 4.75 11.24 -4.93
CA VAL A 29 5.70 10.55 -4.04
C VAL A 29 5.69 9.04 -4.27
N SER A 30 4.50 8.43 -4.45
CA SER A 30 4.37 6.98 -4.71
C SER A 30 4.93 6.53 -6.05
N VAL A 31 5.07 7.44 -7.03
CA VAL A 31 5.61 7.15 -8.37
C VAL A 31 7.14 7.25 -8.39
N ILE A 32 7.73 8.19 -7.65
CA ILE A 32 9.17 8.47 -7.70
C ILE A 32 9.99 7.26 -7.22
N MET A 33 9.65 6.69 -6.07
CA MET A 33 10.44 5.61 -5.48
C MET A 33 10.44 4.33 -6.34
N PRO A 34 9.29 3.80 -6.78
CA PRO A 34 9.29 2.63 -7.66
C PRO A 34 10.05 2.87 -8.97
N ALA A 35 9.95 4.08 -9.55
CA ALA A 35 10.69 4.42 -10.77
C ALA A 35 12.22 4.30 -10.58
N ILE A 36 12.72 4.77 -9.44
CA ILE A 36 14.16 4.62 -9.09
C ILE A 36 14.50 3.15 -8.85
N TYR A 37 13.67 2.41 -8.07
CA TYR A 37 13.94 1.03 -7.73
C TYR A 37 13.89 0.07 -8.92
N ILE A 38 13.09 0.33 -9.95
CA ILE A 38 13.11 -0.45 -11.20
C ILE A 38 14.53 -0.48 -11.78
N VAL A 39 15.17 0.69 -11.88
CA VAL A 39 16.53 0.80 -12.43
C VAL A 39 17.57 0.16 -11.50
N VAL A 40 17.49 0.46 -10.21
CA VAL A 40 18.44 -0.06 -9.20
C VAL A 40 18.39 -1.58 -9.15
N TYR A 41 17.21 -2.17 -9.02
CA TYR A 41 17.06 -3.63 -8.92
C TYR A 41 17.42 -4.34 -10.23
N TYR A 42 17.10 -3.75 -11.37
CA TYR A 42 17.50 -4.31 -12.66
C TYR A 42 19.04 -4.35 -12.80
N GLN A 43 19.75 -3.29 -12.39
CA GLN A 43 21.20 -3.20 -12.49
C GLN A 43 21.93 -4.21 -11.58
N VAL A 44 21.37 -4.57 -10.44
CA VAL A 44 21.96 -5.56 -9.50
C VAL A 44 21.44 -6.98 -9.72
N GLY A 45 20.63 -7.22 -10.78
CA GLY A 45 20.12 -8.55 -11.12
C GLY A 45 18.91 -9.02 -10.30
N LEU A 46 18.29 -8.14 -9.52
CA LEU A 46 17.08 -8.42 -8.72
C LEU A 46 15.82 -8.21 -9.57
N TYR A 47 15.65 -9.05 -10.59
CA TYR A 47 14.58 -8.88 -11.58
C TYR A 47 13.18 -9.00 -10.99
N ALA A 48 12.96 -9.86 -9.99
CA ALA A 48 11.67 -10.01 -9.32
C ALA A 48 11.26 -8.71 -8.59
N ASP A 49 12.20 -8.09 -7.87
CA ASP A 49 11.97 -6.82 -7.17
C ASP A 49 11.76 -5.66 -8.15
N SER A 50 12.44 -5.69 -9.31
CA SER A 50 12.18 -4.76 -10.40
C SER A 50 10.75 -4.89 -10.94
N VAL A 51 10.26 -6.12 -11.14
CA VAL A 51 8.87 -6.38 -11.61
C VAL A 51 7.83 -5.90 -10.59
N ILE A 52 8.04 -6.15 -9.30
CA ILE A 52 7.16 -5.63 -8.24
C ILE A 52 7.17 -4.09 -8.23
N SER A 53 8.33 -3.47 -8.44
CA SER A 53 8.44 -2.02 -8.54
C SER A 53 7.67 -1.46 -9.75
N ILE A 54 7.65 -2.17 -10.89
CA ILE A 54 6.80 -1.81 -12.05
C ILE A 54 5.31 -1.86 -11.65
N TYR A 55 4.89 -2.89 -10.91
CA TYR A 55 3.51 -2.95 -10.42
C TYR A 55 3.16 -1.73 -9.56
N TYR A 56 4.00 -1.35 -8.59
CA TYR A 56 3.74 -0.19 -7.74
C TYR A 56 3.73 1.13 -8.53
N LEU A 57 4.60 1.27 -9.52
CA LEU A 57 4.60 2.41 -10.44
C LEU A 57 3.27 2.54 -11.18
N LEU A 58 2.80 1.44 -11.79
CA LEU A 58 1.53 1.41 -12.51
C LEU A 58 0.33 1.66 -11.59
N ALA A 59 0.33 1.08 -10.40
CA ALA A 59 -0.70 1.31 -9.39
C ALA A 59 -0.73 2.77 -8.93
N GLY A 60 0.44 3.40 -8.75
CA GLY A 60 0.58 4.81 -8.42
C GLY A 60 0.03 5.73 -9.53
N ILE A 61 0.39 5.47 -10.79
CA ILE A 61 -0.13 6.21 -11.95
C ILE A 61 -1.65 6.05 -12.07
N TYR A 62 -2.16 4.83 -11.91
CA TYR A 62 -3.59 4.55 -11.92
C TYR A 62 -4.34 5.32 -10.83
N GLY A 63 -3.86 5.28 -9.59
CA GLY A 63 -4.46 5.99 -8.48
C GLY A 63 -4.44 7.51 -8.68
N TRP A 64 -3.31 8.04 -9.17
CA TRP A 64 -3.19 9.47 -9.52
C TRP A 64 -4.23 9.88 -10.55
N TRP A 65 -4.33 9.12 -11.65
CA TRP A 65 -5.31 9.35 -12.69
C TRP A 65 -6.76 9.26 -12.17
N MET A 66 -7.06 8.29 -11.30
CA MET A 66 -8.38 8.15 -10.67
C MET A 66 -8.76 9.36 -9.82
N TRP A 67 -7.80 9.95 -9.09
CA TRP A 67 -8.05 11.13 -8.27
C TRP A 67 -8.18 12.41 -9.09
N LEU A 68 -7.44 12.51 -10.22
CA LEU A 68 -7.52 13.64 -11.14
C LEU A 68 -8.81 13.64 -12.00
N ARG A 69 -9.40 12.48 -12.27
CA ARG A 69 -10.61 12.37 -13.11
C ARG A 69 -11.89 12.96 -12.49
N HIS A 70 -11.86 13.32 -11.23
CA HIS A 70 -12.98 14.03 -10.63
C HIS A 70 -13.05 15.45 -11.22
N THR A 71 -14.18 15.73 -11.90
CA THR A 71 -14.40 16.95 -12.68
C THR A 71 -14.30 18.21 -11.81
N PRO A 72 -13.76 19.34 -12.35
CA PRO A 72 -13.60 20.60 -11.64
C PRO A 72 -14.88 21.11 -10.94
N ASP A 73 -16.05 20.84 -11.51
CA ASP A 73 -17.35 21.27 -10.97
C ASP A 73 -17.84 20.50 -9.72
N LYS A 74 -17.22 19.34 -9.40
CA LYS A 74 -17.64 18.48 -8.26
C LYS A 74 -16.65 18.44 -7.09
N GLY A 75 -15.55 19.20 -7.18
CA GLY A 75 -14.50 19.18 -6.15
C GLY A 75 -13.68 17.89 -6.15
N GLU A 76 -12.85 17.72 -5.12
CA GLU A 76 -12.04 16.50 -4.94
C GLU A 76 -12.95 15.27 -4.69
N LYS A 77 -12.53 14.10 -5.20
CA LYS A 77 -13.21 12.82 -4.91
C LYS A 77 -13.35 12.65 -3.40
N PRO A 78 -14.58 12.53 -2.86
CA PRO A 78 -14.76 12.37 -1.42
C PRO A 78 -14.26 11.00 -0.95
N VAL A 79 -13.85 10.93 0.31
CA VAL A 79 -13.62 9.67 1.00
C VAL A 79 -14.96 8.96 1.18
N SER A 80 -15.02 7.68 0.90
CA SER A 80 -16.25 6.88 0.96
C SER A 80 -16.01 5.50 1.59
N GLY A 81 -17.09 4.83 2.00
CA GLY A 81 -17.03 3.43 2.40
C GLY A 81 -16.97 2.49 1.19
N THR A 82 -16.39 1.31 1.37
CA THR A 82 -16.36 0.26 0.34
C THR A 82 -17.77 -0.27 0.10
N PRO A 83 -18.30 -0.21 -1.15
CA PRO A 83 -19.61 -0.78 -1.45
C PRO A 83 -19.65 -2.28 -1.15
N SER A 84 -20.68 -2.75 -0.43
CA SER A 84 -20.80 -4.17 -0.01
C SER A 84 -20.78 -5.16 -1.18
N LYS A 85 -21.27 -4.74 -2.36
CA LYS A 85 -21.22 -5.52 -3.60
C LYS A 85 -19.79 -5.84 -4.09
N LEU A 86 -18.78 -5.06 -3.67
CA LEU A 86 -17.39 -5.26 -4.04
C LEU A 86 -16.63 -6.18 -3.08
N LEU A 87 -17.16 -6.43 -1.88
CA LEU A 87 -16.46 -7.24 -0.86
C LEU A 87 -16.22 -8.67 -1.35
N LEU A 88 -17.23 -9.31 -1.93
CA LEU A 88 -17.08 -10.68 -2.45
C LEU A 88 -16.10 -10.75 -3.64
N PRO A 89 -16.21 -9.93 -4.69
CA PRO A 89 -15.19 -9.89 -5.75
C PRO A 89 -13.78 -9.62 -5.24
N MET A 90 -13.60 -8.68 -4.32
CA MET A 90 -12.30 -8.38 -3.73
C MET A 90 -11.72 -9.57 -2.96
N PHE A 91 -12.56 -10.26 -2.19
CA PHE A 91 -12.14 -11.46 -1.47
C PHE A 91 -11.73 -12.60 -2.41
N VAL A 92 -12.46 -12.80 -3.51
CA VAL A 92 -12.09 -13.79 -4.53
C VAL A 92 -10.75 -13.43 -5.19
N VAL A 93 -10.57 -12.16 -5.58
CA VAL A 93 -9.29 -11.67 -6.15
C VAL A 93 -8.16 -11.85 -5.15
N LEU A 94 -8.38 -11.50 -3.87
CA LEU A 94 -7.41 -11.70 -2.80
C LEU A 94 -6.96 -13.16 -2.71
N LEU A 95 -7.89 -14.12 -2.68
CA LEU A 95 -7.58 -15.54 -2.59
C LEU A 95 -6.80 -16.05 -3.82
N VAL A 96 -7.21 -15.65 -5.02
CA VAL A 96 -6.53 -16.04 -6.26
C VAL A 96 -5.10 -15.50 -6.27
N VAL A 97 -4.90 -14.21 -5.97
CA VAL A 97 -3.59 -13.58 -5.95
C VAL A 97 -2.72 -14.18 -4.83
N PHE A 98 -3.28 -14.41 -3.65
CA PHE A 98 -2.60 -15.06 -2.53
C PHE A 98 -2.06 -16.44 -2.91
N VAL A 99 -2.89 -17.30 -3.51
CA VAL A 99 -2.46 -18.66 -3.91
C VAL A 99 -1.42 -18.59 -5.01
N LEU A 100 -1.62 -17.75 -6.03
CA LEU A 100 -0.66 -17.59 -7.14
C LEU A 100 0.71 -17.13 -6.64
N ILE A 101 0.76 -16.07 -5.84
CA ILE A 101 2.02 -15.55 -5.29
C ILE A 101 2.65 -16.58 -4.36
N GLY A 102 1.86 -17.24 -3.49
CA GLY A 102 2.37 -18.26 -2.57
C GLY A 102 3.04 -19.43 -3.29
N ILE A 103 2.43 -19.92 -4.37
CA ILE A 103 3.00 -20.97 -5.23
C ILE A 103 4.29 -20.45 -5.89
N LEU A 104 4.27 -19.24 -6.46
CA LEU A 104 5.45 -18.65 -7.11
C LEU A 104 6.61 -18.50 -6.13
N LEU A 105 6.37 -17.92 -4.95
CA LEU A 105 7.40 -17.74 -3.93
C LEU A 105 7.94 -19.09 -3.43
N LYS A 106 7.08 -20.07 -3.19
CA LYS A 106 7.49 -21.39 -2.73
C LYS A 106 8.31 -22.17 -3.77
N THR A 107 8.01 -21.97 -5.07
CA THR A 107 8.58 -22.78 -6.16
C THR A 107 9.84 -22.15 -6.75
N TYR A 108 9.91 -20.81 -6.80
CA TYR A 108 10.96 -20.09 -7.55
C TYR A 108 11.83 -19.19 -6.69
N THR A 109 11.63 -19.14 -5.35
CA THR A 109 12.44 -18.32 -4.45
C THR A 109 12.84 -19.07 -3.20
N ASP A 110 13.88 -18.56 -2.51
CA ASP A 110 14.38 -19.10 -1.24
C ASP A 110 13.64 -18.48 -0.03
N SER A 111 12.39 -17.98 -0.21
CA SER A 111 11.65 -17.41 0.90
C SER A 111 11.41 -18.43 2.00
N THR A 112 11.78 -18.07 3.23
CA THR A 112 11.57 -18.91 4.43
C THR A 112 10.11 -18.87 4.93
N VAL A 113 9.33 -17.87 4.48
CA VAL A 113 7.93 -17.64 4.90
C VAL A 113 7.02 -17.29 3.71
N PRO A 114 7.00 -18.12 2.63
CA PRO A 114 6.38 -17.76 1.35
C PRO A 114 4.88 -17.45 1.46
N TRP A 115 4.15 -18.11 2.34
CA TRP A 115 2.72 -17.87 2.52
C TRP A 115 2.42 -16.57 3.28
N TRP A 116 3.27 -16.19 4.24
CA TRP A 116 3.14 -14.92 4.94
C TRP A 116 3.52 -13.73 4.03
N ASP A 117 4.60 -13.87 3.24
CA ASP A 117 5.00 -12.89 2.24
C ASP A 117 3.90 -12.74 1.16
N SER A 118 3.27 -13.86 0.74
CA SER A 118 2.14 -13.85 -0.19
C SER A 118 0.90 -13.16 0.38
N LEU A 119 0.59 -13.40 1.67
CA LEU A 119 -0.54 -12.77 2.35
C LEU A 119 -0.39 -11.25 2.39
N THR A 120 0.76 -10.76 2.85
CA THR A 120 1.02 -9.32 2.92
C THR A 120 1.02 -8.68 1.53
N THR A 121 1.63 -9.31 0.52
CA THR A 121 1.65 -8.80 -0.84
C THR A 121 0.24 -8.75 -1.46
N SER A 122 -0.55 -9.80 -1.33
CA SER A 122 -1.91 -9.83 -1.88
C SER A 122 -2.85 -8.82 -1.21
N LEU A 123 -2.73 -8.66 0.12
CA LEU A 123 -3.46 -7.62 0.86
C LEU A 123 -3.02 -6.22 0.43
N SER A 124 -1.72 -5.98 0.21
CA SER A 124 -1.20 -4.69 -0.27
C SER A 124 -1.74 -4.32 -1.66
N ILE A 125 -1.89 -5.31 -2.56
CA ILE A 125 -2.52 -5.10 -3.87
C ILE A 125 -3.96 -4.61 -3.72
N ILE A 126 -4.73 -5.24 -2.85
CA ILE A 126 -6.11 -4.83 -2.56
C ILE A 126 -6.15 -3.45 -1.91
N ALA A 127 -5.28 -3.20 -0.92
CA ALA A 127 -5.21 -1.91 -0.22
C ALA A 127 -4.88 -0.75 -1.18
N MET A 128 -3.92 -0.93 -2.10
CA MET A 128 -3.59 0.08 -3.12
C MET A 128 -4.76 0.36 -4.06
N TRP A 129 -5.51 -0.67 -4.46
CA TRP A 129 -6.70 -0.48 -5.26
C TRP A 129 -7.80 0.27 -4.49
N MET A 130 -8.02 -0.06 -3.21
CA MET A 130 -8.96 0.64 -2.34
C MET A 130 -8.56 2.10 -2.12
N LEU A 131 -7.27 2.37 -1.92
CA LEU A 131 -6.70 3.73 -1.80
C LEU A 131 -6.97 4.56 -3.07
N ALA A 132 -6.76 3.99 -4.26
CA ALA A 132 -7.07 4.65 -5.54
C ALA A 132 -8.56 5.04 -5.65
N HIS A 133 -9.44 4.31 -4.97
CA HIS A 133 -10.88 4.59 -4.91
C HIS A 133 -11.30 5.48 -3.74
N LYS A 134 -10.37 5.91 -2.87
CA LYS A 134 -10.60 6.66 -1.63
C LYS A 134 -11.53 5.92 -0.65
N TYR A 135 -11.44 4.59 -0.58
CA TYR A 135 -12.20 3.81 0.40
C TYR A 135 -11.53 3.85 1.77
N VAL A 136 -12.31 4.16 2.82
CA VAL A 136 -11.79 4.30 4.20
C VAL A 136 -11.25 3.01 4.76
N GLU A 137 -11.81 1.86 4.37
CA GLU A 137 -11.43 0.53 4.86
C GLU A 137 -10.04 0.08 4.37
N GLN A 138 -9.44 0.77 3.39
CA GLN A 138 -8.05 0.50 2.98
C GLN A 138 -7.09 0.57 4.17
N TRP A 139 -7.32 1.47 5.13
CA TRP A 139 -6.52 1.58 6.34
C TRP A 139 -6.57 0.34 7.24
N LEU A 140 -7.73 -0.34 7.28
CA LEU A 140 -7.87 -1.61 8.00
C LEU A 140 -7.08 -2.73 7.32
N VAL A 141 -7.01 -2.73 6.00
CA VAL A 141 -6.19 -3.68 5.24
C VAL A 141 -4.71 -3.42 5.50
N TRP A 142 -4.26 -2.15 5.44
CA TRP A 142 -2.87 -1.79 5.79
C TRP A 142 -2.53 -2.15 7.23
N LEU A 143 -3.43 -1.93 8.18
CA LEU A 143 -3.23 -2.32 9.57
C LEU A 143 -2.92 -3.81 9.71
N VAL A 144 -3.64 -4.68 8.99
CA VAL A 144 -3.37 -6.13 8.96
C VAL A 144 -2.01 -6.42 8.31
N VAL A 145 -1.71 -5.79 7.17
CA VAL A 145 -0.42 -5.93 6.47
C VAL A 145 0.74 -5.57 7.40
N ASP A 146 0.64 -4.43 8.09
CA ASP A 146 1.72 -3.91 8.92
C ASP A 146 1.95 -4.78 10.16
N ILE A 147 0.89 -5.26 10.83
CA ILE A 147 0.99 -6.19 11.97
C ILE A 147 1.67 -7.49 11.55
N VAL A 148 1.25 -8.09 10.44
CA VAL A 148 1.83 -9.34 9.93
C VAL A 148 3.28 -9.12 9.53
N SER A 149 3.59 -8.04 8.82
CA SER A 149 4.95 -7.68 8.41
C SER A 149 5.86 -7.44 9.62
N CYS A 150 5.36 -6.76 10.67
CA CYS A 150 6.09 -6.58 11.92
C CYS A 150 6.52 -7.96 12.50
N GLY A 151 5.60 -8.93 12.56
CA GLY A 151 5.91 -10.29 13.00
C GLY A 151 6.91 -11.02 12.10
N ILE A 152 6.78 -10.91 10.77
CA ILE A 152 7.73 -11.50 9.81
C ILE A 152 9.13 -10.93 10.02
N TYR A 153 9.27 -9.62 10.20
CA TYR A 153 10.56 -8.97 10.36
C TYR A 153 11.21 -9.26 11.74
N ILE A 154 10.41 -9.48 12.80
CA ILE A 154 10.94 -10.05 14.06
C ILE A 154 11.50 -11.45 13.81
N TYR A 155 10.76 -12.30 13.13
CA TYR A 155 11.20 -13.66 12.81
C TYR A 155 12.47 -13.70 11.95
N LYS A 156 12.69 -12.70 11.10
CA LYS A 156 13.88 -12.54 10.24
C LYS A 156 15.04 -11.77 10.92
N ASP A 157 14.95 -11.47 12.23
CA ASP A 157 15.91 -10.66 13.00
C ASP A 157 16.15 -9.24 12.46
N LEU A 158 15.18 -8.69 11.69
CA LEU A 158 15.20 -7.35 11.12
C LEU A 158 14.46 -6.35 12.02
N TYR A 159 14.97 -6.16 13.22
CA TYR A 159 14.30 -5.39 14.29
C TYR A 159 14.02 -3.92 13.92
N PHE A 160 14.91 -3.27 13.18
CA PHE A 160 14.69 -1.89 12.72
C PHE A 160 13.48 -1.78 11.77
N THR A 161 13.42 -2.70 10.79
CA THR A 161 12.30 -2.77 9.86
C THR A 161 11.01 -3.14 10.58
N SER A 162 11.06 -4.07 11.51
CA SER A 162 9.91 -4.43 12.36
C SER A 162 9.39 -3.23 13.16
N PHE A 163 10.29 -2.44 13.77
CA PHE A 163 9.90 -1.22 14.47
C PHE A 163 9.19 -0.23 13.53
N LEU A 164 9.67 -0.08 12.29
CA LEU A 164 9.06 0.79 11.29
C LEU A 164 7.63 0.35 10.94
N TYR A 165 7.41 -0.97 10.75
CA TYR A 165 6.06 -1.52 10.52
C TYR A 165 5.16 -1.40 11.75
N GLY A 166 5.71 -1.51 12.96
CA GLY A 166 4.98 -1.18 14.18
C GLY A 166 4.50 0.28 14.20
N LEU A 167 5.34 1.22 13.76
CA LEU A 167 4.95 2.63 13.62
C LEU A 167 3.87 2.80 12.53
N TYR A 168 3.98 2.10 11.39
CA TYR A 168 2.97 2.14 10.33
C TYR A 168 1.62 1.60 10.82
N THR A 169 1.60 0.55 11.65
CA THR A 169 0.39 0.04 12.30
C THR A 169 -0.33 1.14 13.10
N VAL A 170 0.42 1.92 13.89
CA VAL A 170 -0.14 3.05 14.66
C VAL A 170 -0.69 4.14 13.73
N ILE A 171 0.05 4.46 12.67
CA ILE A 171 -0.37 5.46 11.67
C ILE A 171 -1.63 4.98 10.94
N ALA A 172 -1.72 3.69 10.57
CA ALA A 172 -2.88 3.13 9.90
C ALA A 172 -4.14 3.22 10.78
N PHE A 173 -4.02 2.97 12.07
CA PHE A 173 -5.13 3.13 13.02
C PHE A 173 -5.65 4.58 13.05
N PHE A 174 -4.76 5.55 13.21
CA PHE A 174 -5.16 6.97 13.21
C PHE A 174 -5.62 7.44 11.82
N GLY A 175 -5.06 6.91 10.75
CA GLY A 175 -5.47 7.13 9.36
C GLY A 175 -6.93 6.72 9.14
N TYR A 176 -7.31 5.53 9.62
CA TYR A 176 -8.69 5.06 9.59
C TYR A 176 -9.65 6.04 10.29
N LEU A 177 -9.31 6.45 11.51
CA LEU A 177 -10.13 7.40 12.28
C LEU A 177 -10.28 8.74 11.56
N LYS A 178 -9.18 9.26 11.00
CA LYS A 178 -9.17 10.51 10.24
C LYS A 178 -10.02 10.43 8.99
N TRP A 179 -9.86 9.36 8.19
CA TRP A 179 -10.62 9.20 6.96
C TRP A 179 -12.11 8.94 7.22
N LYS A 180 -12.45 8.27 8.31
CA LYS A 180 -13.84 8.12 8.77
C LYS A 180 -14.48 9.48 9.11
N GLN A 181 -13.75 10.39 9.75
CA GLN A 181 -14.21 11.76 9.99
C GLN A 181 -14.42 12.51 8.66
N LEU A 182 -13.46 12.43 7.71
CA LEU A 182 -13.58 13.06 6.39
C LEU A 182 -14.79 12.54 5.62
N MET A 183 -15.03 11.24 5.68
CA MET A 183 -16.22 10.61 5.07
C MET A 183 -17.51 11.18 5.64
N ASN A 184 -17.65 11.27 6.97
CA ASN A 184 -18.86 11.79 7.61
C ASN A 184 -19.11 13.26 7.24
N LEU A 185 -18.06 14.10 7.24
CA LEU A 185 -18.14 15.50 6.80
C LEU A 185 -18.55 15.65 5.32
N SER A 186 -18.22 14.66 4.48
CA SER A 186 -18.64 14.65 3.08
C SER A 186 -20.13 14.35 2.93
N TYR A 187 -20.69 13.49 3.79
CA TYR A 187 -22.13 13.20 3.81
C TYR A 187 -22.99 14.36 4.33
N GLU A 188 -22.47 15.17 5.25
CA GLU A 188 -23.19 16.33 5.81
C GLU A 188 -23.28 17.52 4.83
N ARG A 189 -22.48 17.52 3.76
CA ARG A 189 -22.45 18.59 2.74
C ARG A 189 -23.35 18.34 1.52
N VAL A 190 -23.98 17.17 1.44
CA VAL A 190 -24.89 16.76 0.35
C VAL A 190 -26.32 16.81 0.83
#